data_736ba232783ab36bb08f8851eb55ee6e
#
_entry.id   736ba232783ab36bb08f8851eb55ee6e
#
_cell.length_a   1.000
_cell.length_b   1.000
_cell.length_c   1.000
_cell.angle_alpha   90.00
_cell.angle_beta   90.00
_cell.angle_gamma   90.00
#
_symmetry.space_group_name_H-M   'P 1'
#
loop_
_entity.id
_entity.type
_entity.pdbx_description
1 polymer ?
#
loop_
_entity_poly.entity_id
_entity_poly.type
_entity_poly.pdbx_seq_one_letter_code
_entity_poly.pdbx_strand_id
1 'polypeptide(L)'
;MNKVYLVGAGTGRGMLTLRGAELLKNCSCVVYDSLLREELLTLCPPDCARIFVGKRAGEHSAGQSEINRILVECGKKYPVTVRLKGGDPFVFGRGGEELLALRAAGIACEAVPGVTSAIAAAELA
;
A
#
# COMPACT_ATOMS: atom_id res chain seq x y z
N MET A 1 16.85 -8.71 4.93
CA MET A 1 16.40 -7.47 5.60
C MET A 1 14.96 -7.18 5.27
N ASN A 2 14.17 -6.86 6.28
CA ASN A 2 12.74 -6.57 6.07
C ASN A 2 12.55 -5.12 5.62
N LYS A 3 11.60 -4.90 4.74
CA LYS A 3 11.30 -3.55 4.25
C LYS A 3 9.81 -3.40 3.95
N VAL A 4 9.27 -2.22 4.23
CA VAL A 4 7.88 -1.86 3.92
C VAL A 4 7.88 -0.87 2.77
N TYR A 5 7.07 -1.15 1.75
CA TYR A 5 6.91 -0.27 0.59
C TYR A 5 5.51 0.31 0.58
N LEU A 6 5.40 1.63 0.57
CA LEU A 6 4.12 2.30 0.37
C LEU A 6 3.95 2.48 -1.13
N VAL A 7 3.05 1.71 -1.73
CA VAL A 7 2.88 1.65 -3.18
C VAL A 7 1.59 2.32 -3.59
N GLY A 8 1.69 3.31 -4.47
CA GLY A 8 0.53 3.92 -5.09
C GLY A 8 -0.04 3.00 -6.17
N ALA A 9 -1.34 2.71 -6.07
CA ALA A 9 -2.02 1.82 -7.00
C ALA A 9 -2.53 2.55 -8.25
N GLY A 10 -2.41 3.87 -8.28
CA GLY A 10 -2.96 4.67 -9.36
C GLY A 10 -4.47 4.84 -9.21
N THR A 11 -5.11 5.32 -10.27
CA THR A 11 -6.53 5.68 -10.26
C THR A 11 -7.44 4.61 -10.86
N GLY A 12 -6.86 3.50 -11.32
CA GLY A 12 -7.64 2.42 -11.89
C GLY A 12 -6.74 1.35 -12.46
N ARG A 13 -7.38 0.47 -13.24
CA ARG A 13 -6.69 -0.64 -13.88
C ARG A 13 -5.61 -0.12 -14.84
N GLY A 14 -4.43 -0.69 -14.77
CA GLY A 14 -3.32 -0.30 -15.62
C GLY A 14 -2.57 0.94 -15.18
N MET A 15 -2.98 1.57 -14.07
CA MET A 15 -2.31 2.76 -13.54
C MET A 15 -1.19 2.45 -12.54
N LEU A 16 -1.02 1.20 -12.19
CA LEU A 16 0.06 0.76 -11.32
C LEU A 16 1.39 0.85 -12.08
N THR A 17 2.42 1.39 -11.46
CA THR A 17 3.73 1.46 -12.10
C THR A 17 4.35 0.07 -12.21
N LEU A 18 5.32 -0.08 -13.12
CA LEU A 18 6.02 -1.36 -13.27
C LEU A 18 6.70 -1.79 -11.97
N ARG A 19 7.29 -0.83 -11.26
CA ARG A 19 7.93 -1.12 -9.97
C ARG A 19 6.90 -1.59 -8.94
N GLY A 20 5.75 -0.93 -8.88
CA GLY A 20 4.67 -1.33 -7.98
C GLY A 20 4.18 -2.74 -8.27
N ALA A 21 3.99 -3.08 -9.54
CA ALA A 21 3.58 -4.41 -9.95
C ALA A 21 4.62 -5.46 -9.56
N GLU A 22 5.90 -5.15 -9.78
CA GLU A 22 6.99 -6.06 -9.42
C GLU A 22 7.04 -6.31 -7.92
N LEU A 23 6.85 -5.27 -7.11
CA LEU A 23 6.82 -5.41 -5.65
C LEU A 23 5.66 -6.28 -5.20
N LEU A 24 4.47 -6.12 -5.79
CA LEU A 24 3.32 -6.96 -5.48
C LEU A 24 3.56 -8.43 -5.81
N LYS A 25 4.22 -8.70 -6.93
CA LYS A 25 4.53 -10.07 -7.33
C LYS A 25 5.50 -10.77 -6.39
N ASN A 26 6.26 -10.01 -5.64
CA ASN A 26 7.31 -10.54 -4.76
C ASN A 26 7.06 -10.27 -3.28
N CYS A 27 5.90 -9.73 -2.91
CA CYS A 27 5.64 -9.41 -1.50
C CYS A 27 5.26 -10.64 -0.69
N SER A 28 5.59 -10.60 0.58
CA SER A 28 5.19 -11.62 1.54
C SER A 28 3.96 -11.20 2.34
N CYS A 29 3.63 -9.91 2.33
CA CYS A 29 2.46 -9.37 2.99
C CYS A 29 1.97 -8.13 2.23
N VAL A 30 0.65 -7.99 2.08
CA VAL A 30 0.04 -6.79 1.50
C VAL A 30 -1.02 -6.26 2.45
N VAL A 31 -0.94 -4.95 2.74
CA VAL A 31 -1.89 -4.23 3.58
C VAL A 31 -2.63 -3.25 2.68
N TYR A 32 -3.94 -3.34 2.61
CA TYR A 32 -4.74 -2.55 1.68
C TYR A 32 -6.02 -2.04 2.32
N ASP A 33 -6.54 -0.92 1.82
CA ASP A 33 -7.70 -0.25 2.41
C ASP A 33 -8.88 -0.07 1.44
N SER A 34 -8.78 -0.59 0.23
CA SER A 34 -9.84 -0.44 -0.75
C SER A 34 -10.15 -1.75 -1.45
N LEU A 35 -11.43 -2.13 -1.46
CA LEU A 35 -11.89 -3.32 -2.17
C LEU A 35 -11.78 -3.16 -3.69
N LEU A 36 -11.73 -1.91 -4.17
CA LEU A 36 -11.54 -1.65 -5.60
C LEU A 36 -10.16 -2.12 -6.08
N ARG A 37 -9.26 -2.41 -5.16
CA ARG A 37 -7.92 -2.87 -5.49
C ARG A 37 -7.75 -4.38 -5.45
N GLU A 38 -8.83 -5.13 -5.25
CA GLU A 38 -8.76 -6.59 -5.20
C GLU A 38 -8.18 -7.19 -6.46
N GLU A 39 -8.41 -6.58 -7.62
CA GLU A 39 -7.81 -7.04 -8.86
C GLU A 39 -6.29 -7.04 -8.80
N LEU A 40 -5.71 -6.06 -8.12
CA LEU A 40 -4.27 -5.96 -7.97
C LEU A 40 -3.70 -7.04 -7.06
N LEU A 41 -4.53 -7.53 -6.14
CA LEU A 41 -4.12 -8.60 -5.23
C LEU A 41 -3.86 -9.92 -5.96
N THR A 42 -4.40 -10.06 -7.17
CA THR A 42 -4.13 -11.26 -7.99
C THR A 42 -2.66 -11.32 -8.43
N LEU A 43 -1.95 -10.19 -8.36
CA LEU A 43 -0.53 -10.15 -8.66
C LEU A 43 0.32 -10.74 -7.54
N CYS A 44 -0.22 -10.77 -6.32
CA CYS A 44 0.51 -11.26 -5.15
C CYS A 44 0.69 -12.78 -5.20
N PRO A 45 1.77 -13.30 -4.60
CA PRO A 45 1.93 -14.75 -4.47
C PRO A 45 0.76 -15.37 -3.70
N PRO A 46 0.40 -16.64 -3.98
CA PRO A 46 -0.73 -17.28 -3.30
C PRO A 46 -0.54 -17.42 -1.79
N ASP A 47 0.69 -17.47 -1.31
CA ASP A 47 1.01 -17.57 0.11
C ASP A 47 1.21 -16.21 0.78
N CYS A 48 1.03 -15.12 0.07
CA CYS A 48 1.15 -13.77 0.61
C CYS A 48 0.04 -13.51 1.65
N ALA A 49 0.42 -12.95 2.80
CA ALA A 49 -0.56 -12.52 3.80
C ALA A 49 -1.30 -11.28 3.28
N ARG A 50 -2.61 -11.25 3.41
CA ARG A 50 -3.45 -10.13 2.96
C ARG A 50 -4.20 -9.55 4.13
N ILE A 51 -3.96 -8.26 4.41
CA ILE A 51 -4.55 -7.57 5.55
C ILE A 51 -5.38 -6.39 5.07
N PHE A 52 -6.68 -6.45 5.28
CA PHE A 52 -7.60 -5.37 4.91
C PHE A 52 -7.77 -4.43 6.11
N VAL A 53 -7.49 -3.15 5.91
CA VAL A 53 -7.61 -2.13 6.95
C VAL A 53 -8.66 -1.07 6.60
N GLY A 54 -9.39 -1.26 5.52
CA GLY A 54 -10.43 -0.34 5.09
C GLY A 54 -11.75 -0.57 5.81
N LYS A 55 -12.76 0.22 5.42
CA LYS A 55 -14.09 0.14 5.99
C LYS A 55 -14.94 -0.88 5.24
N ARG A 56 -15.56 -1.77 6.01
CA ARG A 56 -16.55 -2.71 5.49
C ARG A 56 -17.94 -2.24 5.88
N ALA A 57 -18.96 -2.73 5.17
CA ALA A 57 -20.34 -2.39 5.50
C ALA A 57 -20.65 -2.75 6.96
N GLY A 58 -21.18 -1.78 7.70
CA GLY A 58 -21.52 -1.97 9.11
C GLY A 58 -20.33 -1.95 10.07
N GLU A 59 -19.12 -1.69 9.60
CA GLU A 59 -17.92 -1.66 10.43
C GLU A 59 -17.22 -0.31 10.29
N HIS A 60 -16.40 0.00 11.28
CA HIS A 60 -15.52 1.16 11.21
C HIS A 60 -14.21 0.77 10.54
N SER A 61 -13.63 1.70 9.78
CA SER A 61 -12.28 1.49 9.27
C SER A 61 -11.27 1.56 10.43
N ALA A 62 -10.12 0.92 10.25
CA ALA A 62 -9.03 1.05 11.21
C ALA A 62 -8.59 2.52 11.27
N GLY A 63 -8.34 3.03 12.47
CA GLY A 63 -7.79 4.36 12.64
C GLY A 63 -6.35 4.43 12.17
N GLN A 64 -5.85 5.64 11.89
CA GLN A 64 -4.49 5.79 11.39
C GLN A 64 -3.43 5.24 12.35
N SER A 65 -3.63 5.42 13.67
CA SER A 65 -2.69 4.88 14.64
C SER A 65 -2.65 3.35 14.61
N GLU A 66 -3.79 2.72 14.39
CA GLU A 66 -3.85 1.26 14.28
C GLU A 66 -3.21 0.77 12.98
N ILE A 67 -3.43 1.47 11.87
CA ILE A 67 -2.78 1.14 10.61
C ILE A 67 -1.26 1.23 10.75
N ASN A 68 -0.77 2.29 11.39
CA ASN A 68 0.66 2.46 11.65
C ASN A 68 1.21 1.29 12.47
N ARG A 69 0.48 0.87 13.50
CA ARG A 69 0.88 -0.27 14.33
C ARG A 69 0.95 -1.56 13.51
N ILE A 70 -0.06 -1.79 12.68
CA ILE A 70 -0.10 -2.97 11.81
C ILE A 70 1.10 -2.99 10.86
N LEU A 71 1.43 -1.84 10.26
CA LEU A 71 2.56 -1.74 9.35
C LEU A 71 3.89 -2.01 10.07
N VAL A 72 4.05 -1.50 11.27
CA VAL A 72 5.24 -1.75 12.08
C VAL A 72 5.38 -3.24 12.38
N GLU A 73 4.29 -3.88 12.78
CA GLU A 73 4.30 -5.31 13.07
C GLU A 73 4.62 -6.14 11.83
N CYS A 74 4.02 -5.79 10.68
CA CYS A 74 4.32 -6.46 9.42
C CYS A 74 5.77 -6.27 9.01
N GLY A 75 6.30 -5.06 9.19
CA GLY A 75 7.69 -4.76 8.88
C GLY A 75 8.67 -5.58 9.71
N LYS A 76 8.30 -5.93 10.93
CA LYS A 76 9.12 -6.78 11.78
C LYS A 76 9.03 -8.25 11.40
N LYS A 77 7.89 -8.68 10.85
CA LYS A 77 7.59 -10.08 10.61
C LYS A 77 7.93 -10.56 9.19
N TYR A 78 7.67 -9.72 8.19
CA TYR A 78 7.78 -10.13 6.79
C TYR A 78 8.96 -9.48 6.06
N PRO A 79 9.63 -10.22 5.17
CA PRO A 79 10.73 -9.64 4.38
C PRO A 79 10.30 -8.48 3.47
N VAL A 80 9.13 -8.62 2.82
CA VAL A 80 8.61 -7.59 1.92
C VAL A 80 7.14 -7.34 2.23
N THR A 81 6.83 -6.17 2.76
CA THR A 81 5.46 -5.75 3.03
C THR A 81 5.09 -4.62 2.07
N VAL A 82 3.96 -4.73 1.40
CA VAL A 82 3.45 -3.68 0.52
C VAL A 82 2.21 -3.07 1.16
N ARG A 83 2.23 -1.75 1.36
CA ARG A 83 1.06 -0.97 1.75
C ARG A 83 0.47 -0.39 0.48
N LEU A 84 -0.61 -0.97 -0.01
CA LEU A 84 -1.23 -0.58 -1.26
C LEU A 84 -2.24 0.52 -1.03
N LYS A 85 -2.04 1.67 -1.68
CA LYS A 85 -2.89 2.85 -1.55
C LYS A 85 -3.37 3.31 -2.93
N GLY A 86 -4.53 3.95 -2.98
CA GLY A 86 -5.01 4.55 -4.22
C GLY A 86 -4.18 5.78 -4.58
N GLY A 87 -3.95 6.00 -5.89
CA GLY A 87 -3.18 7.15 -6.37
C GLY A 87 -1.72 7.11 -5.93
N ASP A 88 -1.19 8.28 -5.61
CA ASP A 88 0.15 8.44 -5.05
C ASP A 88 0.02 8.40 -3.52
N PRO A 89 0.91 7.71 -2.79
CA PRO A 89 0.82 7.59 -1.34
C PRO A 89 0.78 8.92 -0.58
N PHE A 90 1.31 9.99 -1.16
CA PHE A 90 1.41 11.30 -0.50
C PHE A 90 0.35 12.32 -0.93
N VAL A 91 -0.43 12.04 -1.99
CA VAL A 91 -1.36 13.05 -2.52
C VAL A 91 -2.67 13.08 -1.71
N PHE A 92 -3.31 11.95 -1.51
CA PHE A 92 -4.59 11.88 -0.81
C PHE A 92 -4.61 10.90 0.36
N GLY A 93 -3.46 10.44 0.79
CA GLY A 93 -3.34 9.53 1.90
C GLY A 93 -2.47 10.08 3.01
N ARG A 94 -2.28 9.28 4.04
CA ARG A 94 -1.42 9.64 5.16
C ARG A 94 -0.07 8.93 5.09
N GLY A 95 0.48 8.86 3.87
CA GLY A 95 1.74 8.20 3.64
C GLY A 95 2.89 8.75 4.45
N GLY A 96 2.92 10.08 4.67
CA GLY A 96 3.93 10.71 5.49
C GLY A 96 3.90 10.23 6.93
N GLU A 97 2.70 10.10 7.51
CA GLU A 97 2.55 9.60 8.88
C GLU A 97 2.98 8.14 8.99
N GLU A 98 2.64 7.34 7.99
CA GLU A 98 3.01 5.93 7.97
C GLU A 98 4.52 5.75 7.86
N LEU A 99 5.18 6.53 7.00
CA LEU A 99 6.64 6.49 6.89
C LEU A 99 7.33 6.91 8.19
N LEU A 100 6.82 7.97 8.83
CA LEU A 100 7.38 8.43 10.10
C LEU A 100 7.26 7.37 11.18
N ALA A 101 6.12 6.70 11.26
CA ALA A 101 5.91 5.64 12.24
C ALA A 101 6.88 4.46 12.02
N LEU A 102 7.09 4.09 10.77
CA LEU A 102 8.01 3.02 10.42
C LEU A 102 9.46 3.39 10.75
N ARG A 103 9.86 4.61 10.42
CA ARG A 103 11.20 5.10 10.72
C ARG A 103 11.45 5.17 12.22
N ALA A 104 10.45 5.65 12.97
CA ALA A 104 10.55 5.71 14.43
C ALA A 104 10.72 4.32 15.05
N ALA A 105 10.18 3.29 14.40
CA ALA A 105 10.32 1.91 14.85
C ALA A 105 11.59 1.23 14.32
N GLY A 106 12.40 1.94 13.55
CA GLY A 106 13.64 1.40 12.99
C GLY A 106 13.44 0.47 11.80
N ILE A 107 12.29 0.59 11.12
CA ILE A 107 11.96 -0.28 9.98
C ILE A 107 12.28 0.44 8.66
N ALA A 108 13.00 -0.25 7.78
CA ALA A 108 13.29 0.28 6.45
C ALA A 108 11.98 0.44 5.67
N CYS A 109 11.81 1.57 5.01
CA CYS A 109 10.60 1.84 4.24
C CYS A 109 10.90 2.76 3.05
N GLU A 110 10.03 2.68 2.04
CA GLU A 110 10.17 3.46 0.82
C GLU A 110 8.79 3.73 0.23
N ALA A 111 8.59 4.92 -0.34
CA ALA A 111 7.38 5.24 -1.07
C ALA A 111 7.61 5.01 -2.56
N VAL A 112 6.68 4.30 -3.20
CA VAL A 112 6.70 4.04 -4.64
C VAL A 112 5.48 4.74 -5.24
N PRO A 113 5.69 5.81 -6.01
CA PRO A 113 4.57 6.61 -6.51
C PRO A 113 3.69 5.85 -7.50
N GLY A 114 2.40 6.22 -7.51
CA GLY A 114 1.45 5.78 -8.51
C GLY A 114 0.99 6.97 -9.32
N VAL A 115 0.09 6.74 -10.27
CA VAL A 115 -0.48 7.80 -11.10
C VAL A 115 -1.73 8.34 -10.40
N THR A 116 -1.75 9.65 -10.11
CA THR A 116 -2.90 10.30 -9.48
C THR A 116 -3.98 10.59 -10.53
N SER A 117 -5.23 10.82 -10.06
CA SER A 117 -6.34 11.17 -10.93
C SER A 117 -6.04 12.41 -11.79
N ALA A 118 -5.45 13.43 -11.19
CA ALA A 118 -5.13 14.67 -11.90
C ALA A 118 -4.11 14.44 -13.01
N ILE A 119 -3.06 13.69 -12.71
CA ILE A 119 -2.01 13.39 -13.68
C ILE A 119 -2.57 12.48 -14.79
N ALA A 120 -3.31 11.44 -14.43
CA ALA A 120 -3.89 10.52 -15.39
C ALA A 120 -4.83 11.24 -16.35
N ALA A 121 -5.68 12.14 -15.85
CA ALA A 121 -6.59 12.91 -16.69
C ALA A 121 -5.82 13.80 -17.68
N ALA A 122 -4.75 14.44 -17.24
CA ALA A 122 -3.92 15.29 -18.09
C ALA A 122 -3.21 14.47 -19.17
N GLU A 123 -2.73 13.29 -18.84
CA GLU A 123 -2.04 12.43 -19.81
C GLU A 123 -2.98 11.81 -20.83
N LEU A 124 -4.21 11.53 -20.44
CA LEU A 124 -5.20 10.92 -21.33
C LEU A 124 -5.93 11.95 -22.21
N ALA A 125 -5.87 13.20 -21.84
CA ALA A 125 -6.46 14.26 -22.64
C ALA A 125 -5.53 14.65 -23.79
#